data_d2552d40f280e9fb3becd5addd873b71
#
_entry.id   d2552d40f280e9fb3becd5addd873b71
#
_cell.length_a   1.000
_cell.length_b   1.000
_cell.length_c   1.000
_cell.angle_alpha   90.00
_cell.angle_beta   90.00
_cell.angle_gamma   90.00
#
_symmetry.space_group_name_H-M   'P 1'
#
loop_
_entity.id
_entity.type
_entity.pdbx_description
1 polymer ?
#
loop_
_entity_poly.entity_id
_entity_poly.type
_entity_poly.pdbx_seq_one_letter_code
_entity_poly.pdbx_strand_id
1 'polypeptide(L)'
;MSIFSKATYFFFIAFFTISISAEYKLGRDYKLIDNPLPVKKDGVVEVTESFWYGCYACYSFEPAINSWAAKQDADIKFKKMPVSWGPIHKLHARLYYIIESLKLDPSTHSAVFVTMHKEGNMLQRESSVKDFLSKFDVAPEITEKYLKSFTINQKINRDAKQAKQMMLT
;
A
#
# COMPACT_ATOMS: atom_id res chain seq x y z
N MET A 1 21.84 -51.76 -55.29
CA MET A 1 20.64 -51.23 -54.67
C MET A 1 20.96 -50.91 -53.22
N SER A 2 21.31 -49.69 -52.95
CA SER A 2 21.81 -49.22 -51.65
C SER A 2 20.71 -48.44 -50.94
N ILE A 3 20.27 -48.94 -49.78
CA ILE A 3 19.24 -48.29 -48.93
C ILE A 3 20.01 -47.42 -47.89
N PHE A 4 20.01 -46.12 -48.13
CA PHE A 4 20.53 -45.16 -47.14
C PHE A 4 19.47 -44.97 -46.06
N SER A 5 19.76 -45.47 -44.85
CA SER A 5 19.00 -45.15 -43.63
C SER A 5 19.38 -43.74 -43.16
N LYS A 6 18.44 -42.82 -43.15
CA LYS A 6 18.56 -41.49 -42.56
C LYS A 6 18.24 -41.59 -41.07
N ALA A 7 19.26 -41.63 -40.21
CA ALA A 7 19.07 -41.48 -38.77
C ALA A 7 18.87 -40.00 -38.41
N THR A 8 17.67 -39.66 -38.02
CA THR A 8 17.31 -38.33 -37.55
C THR A 8 17.67 -38.23 -36.04
N TYR A 9 18.74 -37.52 -35.72
CA TYR A 9 19.10 -37.22 -34.33
C TYR A 9 18.15 -36.11 -33.81
N PHE A 10 17.28 -36.50 -32.88
CA PHE A 10 16.48 -35.53 -32.10
C PHE A 10 17.33 -34.98 -30.97
N PHE A 11 17.80 -33.75 -31.10
CA PHE A 11 18.54 -33.04 -30.07
C PHE A 11 17.57 -32.52 -29.02
N PHE A 12 17.45 -33.18 -27.88
CA PHE A 12 16.63 -32.77 -26.76
C PHE A 12 17.37 -31.65 -25.99
N ILE A 13 17.08 -30.39 -26.25
CA ILE A 13 17.60 -29.27 -25.47
C ILE A 13 16.77 -29.22 -24.17
N ALA A 14 17.31 -29.73 -23.09
CA ALA A 14 16.79 -29.57 -21.75
C ALA A 14 17.01 -28.12 -21.32
N PHE A 15 15.94 -27.30 -21.33
CA PHE A 15 15.94 -25.98 -20.72
C PHE A 15 16.01 -26.12 -19.20
N PHE A 16 17.19 -25.97 -18.64
CA PHE A 16 17.39 -25.80 -17.21
C PHE A 16 16.91 -24.38 -16.86
N THR A 17 15.70 -24.23 -16.34
CA THR A 17 15.24 -22.98 -15.71
C THR A 17 15.98 -22.82 -14.39
N ILE A 18 17.04 -22.01 -14.39
CA ILE A 18 17.71 -21.59 -13.15
C ILE A 18 16.77 -20.58 -12.49
N SER A 19 16.04 -21.00 -11.46
CA SER A 19 15.31 -20.10 -10.59
C SER A 19 16.34 -19.29 -9.80
N ILE A 20 16.61 -18.04 -10.23
CA ILE A 20 17.42 -17.10 -9.46
C ILE A 20 16.53 -16.62 -8.31
N SER A 21 16.66 -17.30 -7.16
CA SER A 21 16.10 -16.80 -5.90
C SER A 21 16.96 -15.62 -5.45
N ALA A 22 16.37 -14.42 -5.38
CA ALA A 22 17.05 -13.27 -4.83
C ALA A 22 17.28 -13.49 -3.32
N GLU A 23 18.55 -13.55 -2.90
CA GLU A 23 18.91 -13.66 -1.50
C GLU A 23 18.86 -12.28 -0.82
N TYR A 24 17.86 -12.05 0.04
CA TYR A 24 17.75 -10.84 0.84
C TYR A 24 18.64 -10.89 2.07
N LYS A 25 19.42 -9.81 2.32
CA LYS A 25 20.42 -9.74 3.39
C LYS A 25 19.99 -8.73 4.48
N LEU A 26 20.06 -9.19 5.73
CA LEU A 26 19.90 -8.34 6.90
C LEU A 26 20.91 -7.19 6.88
N GLY A 27 20.46 -5.98 7.15
CA GLY A 27 21.26 -4.76 7.17
C GLY A 27 21.43 -4.09 5.80
N ARG A 28 21.27 -4.84 4.70
CA ARG A 28 21.28 -4.30 3.33
C ARG A 28 19.87 -4.10 2.79
N ASP A 29 19.05 -5.16 2.80
CA ASP A 29 17.74 -5.18 2.15
C ASP A 29 16.59 -5.03 3.17
N TYR A 30 16.82 -5.39 4.42
CA TYR A 30 15.86 -5.24 5.51
C TYR A 30 16.57 -5.05 6.85
N LYS A 31 15.82 -4.57 7.86
CA LYS A 31 16.25 -4.44 9.26
C LYS A 31 15.26 -5.15 10.17
N LEU A 32 15.75 -5.74 11.24
CA LEU A 32 14.90 -6.24 12.32
C LEU A 32 14.49 -5.08 13.23
N ILE A 33 13.30 -5.17 13.79
CA ILE A 33 12.78 -4.22 14.77
C ILE A 33 13.07 -4.79 16.16
N ASP A 34 13.73 -4.01 17.03
CA ASP A 34 14.14 -4.46 18.37
C ASP A 34 12.96 -4.84 19.26
N ASN A 35 11.85 -4.11 19.12
CA ASN A 35 10.60 -4.36 19.85
C ASN A 35 9.44 -4.51 18.88
N PRO A 36 9.32 -5.66 18.20
CA PRO A 36 8.31 -5.86 17.16
C PRO A 36 6.89 -5.86 17.74
N LEU A 37 5.91 -5.54 16.89
CA LEU A 37 4.52 -5.70 17.23
C LEU A 37 4.21 -7.20 17.46
N PRO A 38 3.27 -7.53 18.35
CA PRO A 38 2.85 -8.90 18.56
C PRO A 38 2.34 -9.52 17.25
N VAL A 39 2.91 -10.64 16.87
CA VAL A 39 2.49 -11.40 15.69
C VAL A 39 1.45 -12.45 16.11
N LYS A 40 0.36 -12.51 15.38
CA LYS A 40 -0.63 -13.60 15.57
C LYS A 40 -0.03 -14.92 15.09
N LYS A 41 -0.26 -15.97 15.86
CA LYS A 41 0.20 -17.34 15.52
C LYS A 41 -0.87 -18.10 14.71
N ASP A 42 -1.49 -17.44 13.76
CA ASP A 42 -2.55 -18.00 12.88
C ASP A 42 -2.04 -18.40 11.49
N GLY A 43 -0.72 -18.33 11.27
CA GLY A 43 -0.10 -18.64 9.98
C GLY A 43 -0.22 -17.51 8.96
N VAL A 44 -0.85 -16.39 9.31
CA VAL A 44 -1.03 -15.24 8.42
C VAL A 44 0.08 -14.23 8.62
N VAL A 45 0.75 -13.87 7.51
CA VAL A 45 1.75 -12.80 7.48
C VAL A 45 1.08 -11.48 7.16
N GLU A 46 1.14 -10.51 8.09
CA GLU A 46 0.63 -9.17 7.85
C GLU A 46 1.73 -8.28 7.24
N VAL A 47 1.49 -7.79 6.04
CA VAL A 47 2.35 -6.81 5.36
C VAL A 47 1.71 -5.43 5.46
N THR A 48 2.42 -4.47 6.05
CA THR A 48 1.92 -3.11 6.24
C THR A 48 2.74 -2.14 5.42
N GLU A 49 2.09 -1.43 4.50
CA GLU A 49 2.66 -0.27 3.83
C GLU A 49 2.43 0.97 4.69
N SER A 50 3.50 1.62 5.14
CA SER A 50 3.43 2.95 5.73
C SER A 50 3.57 4.00 4.63
N PHE A 51 2.61 4.90 4.48
CA PHE A 51 2.56 5.82 3.35
C PHE A 51 2.04 7.21 3.72
N TRP A 52 2.26 8.16 2.82
CA TRP A 52 1.65 9.48 2.84
C TRP A 52 1.18 9.87 1.44
N TYR A 53 -0.03 10.39 1.30
CA TYR A 53 -0.54 10.83 -0.01
C TYR A 53 0.32 11.90 -0.68
N GLY A 54 0.98 12.79 0.10
CA GLY A 54 1.89 13.81 -0.45
C GLY A 54 3.29 13.29 -0.82
N CYS A 55 3.58 12.01 -0.59
CA CYS A 55 4.88 11.41 -0.91
C CYS A 55 4.92 10.95 -2.37
N TYR A 56 5.80 11.55 -3.18
CA TYR A 56 5.95 11.17 -4.59
C TYR A 56 6.42 9.73 -4.78
N ALA A 57 7.30 9.22 -3.91
CA ALA A 57 7.74 7.82 -3.96
C ALA A 57 6.57 6.86 -3.70
N CYS A 58 5.68 7.19 -2.73
CA CYS A 58 4.48 6.40 -2.47
C CYS A 58 3.53 6.41 -3.67
N TYR A 59 3.31 7.59 -4.29
CA TYR A 59 2.54 7.70 -5.51
C TYR A 59 3.10 6.84 -6.65
N SER A 60 4.41 6.88 -6.87
CA SER A 60 5.06 6.10 -7.92
C SER A 60 5.02 4.59 -7.65
N PHE A 61 5.01 4.20 -6.39
CA PHE A 61 4.99 2.80 -5.95
C PHE A 61 3.58 2.19 -5.93
N GLU A 62 2.54 3.01 -5.82
CA GLU A 62 1.14 2.60 -5.68
C GLU A 62 0.69 1.53 -6.70
N PRO A 63 0.97 1.63 -8.02
CA PRO A 63 0.58 0.60 -8.97
C PRO A 63 1.25 -0.75 -8.71
N ALA A 64 2.54 -0.73 -8.32
CA ALA A 64 3.30 -1.94 -8.08
C ALA A 64 2.82 -2.68 -6.82
N ILE A 65 2.63 -1.94 -5.71
CA ILE A 65 2.20 -2.54 -4.44
C ILE A 65 0.76 -3.07 -4.53
N ASN A 66 -0.15 -2.36 -5.20
CA ASN A 66 -1.52 -2.82 -5.40
C ASN A 66 -1.57 -4.06 -6.30
N SER A 67 -0.78 -4.09 -7.38
CA SER A 67 -0.67 -5.28 -8.23
C SER A 67 -0.09 -6.48 -7.49
N TRP A 68 0.87 -6.25 -6.62
CA TRP A 68 1.43 -7.28 -5.76
C TRP A 68 0.38 -7.79 -4.76
N ALA A 69 -0.29 -6.90 -4.04
CA ALA A 69 -1.29 -7.24 -3.03
C ALA A 69 -2.46 -8.05 -3.60
N ALA A 70 -2.90 -7.73 -4.83
CA ALA A 70 -3.98 -8.44 -5.51
C ALA A 70 -3.64 -9.88 -5.91
N LYS A 71 -2.34 -10.25 -5.90
CA LYS A 71 -1.85 -11.59 -6.28
C LYS A 71 -1.48 -12.46 -5.08
N GLN A 72 -1.67 -11.95 -3.86
CA GLN A 72 -1.28 -12.69 -2.66
C GLN A 72 -2.36 -13.70 -2.28
N ASP A 73 -1.89 -14.83 -1.74
CA ASP A 73 -2.75 -15.87 -1.19
C ASP A 73 -3.31 -15.47 0.19
N ALA A 74 -4.22 -16.26 0.72
CA ALA A 74 -4.95 -15.96 1.97
C ALA A 74 -4.07 -15.90 3.22
N ASP A 75 -2.85 -16.43 3.16
CA ASP A 75 -1.84 -16.37 4.22
C ASP A 75 -1.07 -15.04 4.27
N ILE A 76 -1.25 -14.17 3.26
CA ILE A 76 -0.69 -12.81 3.22
C ILE A 76 -1.82 -11.78 3.35
N LYS A 77 -1.77 -10.97 4.41
CA LYS A 77 -2.71 -9.87 4.61
C LYS A 77 -2.01 -8.53 4.41
N PHE A 78 -2.32 -7.88 3.31
CA PHE A 78 -1.84 -6.51 3.04
C PHE A 78 -2.73 -5.47 3.71
N LYS A 79 -2.13 -4.43 4.28
CA LYS A 79 -2.83 -3.24 4.78
C LYS A 79 -2.01 -1.98 4.55
N LYS A 80 -2.70 -0.85 4.43
CA LYS A 80 -2.10 0.48 4.38
C LYS A 80 -2.22 1.15 5.75
N MET A 81 -1.19 1.92 6.13
CA MET A 81 -1.13 2.69 7.36
C MET A 81 -0.63 4.10 7.05
N PRO A 82 -1.50 5.11 7.07
CA PRO A 82 -1.10 6.47 6.79
C PRO A 82 -0.25 7.04 7.93
N VAL A 83 0.85 7.72 7.60
CA VAL A 83 1.65 8.44 8.61
C VAL A 83 0.93 9.71 9.08
N SER A 84 1.24 10.16 10.31
CA SER A 84 0.59 11.30 10.96
C SER A 84 1.57 12.23 11.70
N TRP A 85 2.77 12.44 11.14
CA TRP A 85 3.88 13.16 11.76
C TRP A 85 3.60 14.65 12.05
N GLY A 86 2.75 15.29 11.27
CA GLY A 86 2.39 16.70 11.43
C GLY A 86 0.94 17.00 11.02
N PRO A 87 0.50 18.27 11.10
CA PRO A 87 -0.90 18.63 10.84
C PRO A 87 -1.41 18.17 9.46
N ILE A 88 -0.63 18.38 8.40
CA ILE A 88 -1.00 17.98 7.04
C ILE A 88 -1.09 16.45 6.90
N HIS A 89 -0.13 15.72 7.50
CA HIS A 89 -0.16 14.26 7.51
C HIS A 89 -1.40 13.73 8.23
N LYS A 90 -1.79 14.36 9.37
CA LYS A 90 -3.02 14.00 10.10
C LYS A 90 -4.27 14.26 9.28
N LEU A 91 -4.34 15.37 8.52
CA LEU A 91 -5.46 15.65 7.63
C LEU A 91 -5.58 14.57 6.54
N HIS A 92 -4.45 14.19 5.93
CA HIS A 92 -4.42 13.14 4.92
C HIS A 92 -4.71 11.75 5.49
N ALA A 93 -4.28 11.47 6.72
CA ALA A 93 -4.65 10.24 7.41
C ALA A 93 -6.16 10.19 7.72
N ARG A 94 -6.79 11.35 8.05
CA ARG A 94 -8.25 11.43 8.16
C ARG A 94 -8.93 11.14 6.82
N LEU A 95 -8.44 11.74 5.73
CA LEU A 95 -8.96 11.47 4.38
C LEU A 95 -8.92 9.97 4.06
N TYR A 96 -7.79 9.31 4.32
CA TYR A 96 -7.66 7.86 4.17
C TYR A 96 -8.75 7.12 4.94
N TYR A 97 -8.89 7.42 6.23
CA TYR A 97 -9.88 6.74 7.07
C TYR A 97 -11.33 7.12 6.79
N ILE A 98 -11.60 8.26 6.18
CA ILE A 98 -12.94 8.61 5.66
C ILE A 98 -13.28 7.68 4.49
N ILE A 99 -12.38 7.55 3.51
CA ILE A 99 -12.54 6.67 2.34
C ILE A 99 -12.82 5.24 2.80
N GLU A 100 -11.99 4.71 3.72
CA GLU A 100 -12.16 3.37 4.30
C GLU A 100 -13.48 3.21 5.07
N SER A 101 -13.84 4.19 5.89
CA SER A 101 -15.04 4.10 6.76
C SER A 101 -16.34 4.19 5.96
N LEU A 102 -16.34 4.94 4.87
CA LEU A 102 -17.46 5.04 3.94
C LEU A 102 -17.47 3.93 2.90
N LYS A 103 -16.44 3.07 2.88
CA LYS A 103 -16.27 1.98 1.90
C LYS A 103 -16.37 2.50 0.46
N LEU A 104 -15.74 3.63 0.20
CA LEU A 104 -15.70 4.16 -1.17
C LEU A 104 -14.91 3.22 -2.08
N ASP A 105 -15.14 3.37 -3.39
CA ASP A 105 -14.43 2.56 -4.37
C ASP A 105 -12.90 2.66 -4.18
N PRO A 106 -12.15 1.55 -4.26
CA PRO A 106 -10.69 1.55 -4.09
C PRO A 106 -9.96 2.54 -5.00
N SER A 107 -10.50 2.88 -6.18
CA SER A 107 -9.95 3.89 -7.07
C SER A 107 -9.90 5.29 -6.45
N THR A 108 -10.71 5.57 -5.40
CA THR A 108 -10.69 6.83 -4.67
C THR A 108 -9.32 7.10 -4.03
N HIS A 109 -8.62 6.08 -3.54
CA HIS A 109 -7.25 6.22 -3.03
C HIS A 109 -6.28 6.67 -4.13
N SER A 110 -6.33 6.03 -5.30
CA SER A 110 -5.52 6.41 -6.45
C SER A 110 -5.85 7.83 -6.92
N ALA A 111 -7.13 8.23 -6.88
CA ALA A 111 -7.56 9.58 -7.24
C ALA A 111 -6.99 10.64 -6.28
N VAL A 112 -6.82 10.36 -4.98
CA VAL A 112 -6.13 11.29 -4.07
C VAL A 112 -4.69 11.54 -4.53
N PHE A 113 -3.95 10.48 -4.84
CA PHE A 113 -2.58 10.61 -5.36
C PHE A 113 -2.54 11.40 -6.68
N VAL A 114 -3.44 11.12 -7.62
CA VAL A 114 -3.52 11.85 -8.90
C VAL A 114 -3.81 13.33 -8.65
N THR A 115 -4.77 13.65 -7.81
CA THR A 115 -5.14 15.03 -7.44
C THR A 115 -3.94 15.79 -6.86
N MET A 116 -3.12 15.15 -6.03
CA MET A 116 -1.94 15.80 -5.44
C MET A 116 -0.77 15.92 -6.44
N HIS A 117 -0.45 14.85 -7.14
CA HIS A 117 0.81 14.75 -7.89
C HIS A 117 0.67 15.10 -9.38
N LYS A 118 -0.53 15.06 -9.96
CA LYS A 118 -0.79 15.43 -11.35
C LYS A 118 -1.55 16.73 -11.49
N GLU A 119 -2.57 16.95 -10.62
CA GLU A 119 -3.38 18.17 -10.68
C GLU A 119 -2.82 19.30 -9.81
N GLY A 120 -1.81 19.02 -8.96
CA GLY A 120 -1.15 20.01 -8.10
C GLY A 120 -1.99 20.47 -6.89
N ASN A 121 -3.13 19.83 -6.62
CA ASN A 121 -3.95 20.15 -5.45
C ASN A 121 -3.55 19.27 -4.26
N MET A 122 -2.75 19.82 -3.36
CA MET A 122 -2.21 19.12 -2.21
C MET A 122 -3.22 18.85 -1.08
N LEU A 123 -4.49 19.14 -1.24
CA LEU A 123 -5.57 18.90 -0.26
C LEU A 123 -5.20 19.36 1.18
N GLN A 124 -4.60 20.55 1.30
CA GLN A 124 -4.00 21.05 2.54
C GLN A 124 -5.01 21.58 3.56
N ARG A 125 -6.28 21.70 3.18
CA ARG A 125 -7.37 22.26 4.00
C ARG A 125 -8.56 21.32 4.03
N GLU A 126 -9.34 21.37 5.10
CA GLU A 126 -10.57 20.59 5.22
C GLU A 126 -11.57 20.93 4.08
N SER A 127 -11.61 22.18 3.63
CA SER A 127 -12.44 22.57 2.47
C SER A 127 -12.03 21.82 1.21
N SER A 128 -10.74 21.76 0.89
CA SER A 128 -10.27 21.03 -0.29
C SER A 128 -10.50 19.52 -0.21
N VAL A 129 -10.48 18.95 1.01
CA VAL A 129 -10.86 17.54 1.24
C VAL A 129 -12.36 17.34 1.01
N LYS A 130 -13.21 18.27 1.47
CA LYS A 130 -14.66 18.24 1.21
C LYS A 130 -14.95 18.32 -0.29
N ASP A 131 -14.32 19.27 -0.99
CA ASP A 131 -14.47 19.45 -2.44
C ASP A 131 -14.00 18.20 -3.22
N PHE A 132 -12.91 17.58 -2.78
CA PHE A 132 -12.43 16.32 -3.36
C PHE A 132 -13.44 15.19 -3.17
N LEU A 133 -13.90 14.95 -1.95
CA LEU A 133 -14.83 13.86 -1.64
C LEU A 133 -16.21 14.06 -2.26
N SER A 134 -16.63 15.31 -2.49
CA SER A 134 -17.89 15.61 -3.20
C SER A 134 -17.90 15.09 -4.64
N LYS A 135 -16.73 14.92 -5.26
CA LYS A 135 -16.60 14.28 -6.59
C LYS A 135 -16.91 12.76 -6.56
N PHE A 136 -16.98 12.18 -5.36
CA PHE A 136 -17.30 10.77 -5.11
C PHE A 136 -18.63 10.61 -4.35
N ASP A 137 -19.56 11.53 -4.57
CA ASP A 137 -20.92 11.54 -4.01
C ASP A 137 -20.98 11.58 -2.47
N VAL A 138 -19.92 12.09 -1.82
CA VAL A 138 -19.89 12.28 -0.37
C VAL A 138 -20.29 13.73 -0.06
N ALA A 139 -21.44 13.91 0.59
CA ALA A 139 -21.92 15.24 0.99
C ALA A 139 -20.93 15.94 1.94
N PRO A 140 -20.71 17.26 1.80
CA PRO A 140 -19.77 18.03 2.63
C PRO A 140 -20.02 17.89 4.14
N GLU A 141 -21.27 17.77 4.58
CA GLU A 141 -21.66 17.58 5.97
C GLU A 141 -21.21 16.21 6.51
N ILE A 142 -21.27 15.20 5.66
CA ILE A 142 -20.75 13.85 5.99
C ILE A 142 -19.23 13.90 6.15
N THR A 143 -18.53 14.53 5.21
CA THR A 143 -17.09 14.72 5.29
C THR A 143 -16.71 15.45 6.58
N GLU A 144 -17.41 16.56 6.92
CA GLU A 144 -17.16 17.33 8.14
C GLU A 144 -17.35 16.49 9.41
N LYS A 145 -18.43 15.71 9.48
CA LYS A 145 -18.68 14.76 10.59
C LYS A 145 -17.52 13.77 10.76
N TYR A 146 -17.03 13.20 9.67
CA TYR A 146 -15.94 12.23 9.71
C TYR A 146 -14.60 12.88 10.02
N LEU A 147 -14.30 14.09 9.55
CA LEU A 147 -13.11 14.85 9.91
C LEU A 147 -13.00 15.08 11.42
N LYS A 148 -14.15 15.23 12.11
CA LYS A 148 -14.24 15.40 13.58
C LYS A 148 -14.42 14.07 14.33
N SER A 149 -14.41 12.92 13.64
CA SER A 149 -14.71 11.61 14.23
C SER A 149 -13.69 11.20 15.28
N PHE A 150 -14.18 10.87 16.48
CA PHE A 150 -13.38 10.30 17.56
C PHE A 150 -12.78 8.95 17.17
N THR A 151 -13.55 8.09 16.51
CA THR A 151 -13.09 6.78 16.04
C THR A 151 -11.93 6.89 15.06
N ILE A 152 -12.00 7.83 14.11
CA ILE A 152 -10.89 8.09 13.18
C ILE A 152 -9.66 8.61 13.93
N ASN A 153 -9.84 9.53 14.88
CA ASN A 153 -8.73 10.01 15.70
C ASN A 153 -8.06 8.89 16.48
N GLN A 154 -8.84 7.94 17.03
CA GLN A 154 -8.27 6.77 17.70
C GLN A 154 -7.49 5.86 16.75
N LYS A 155 -7.97 5.63 15.52
CA LYS A 155 -7.22 4.86 14.52
C LYS A 155 -5.87 5.53 14.20
N ILE A 156 -5.86 6.85 13.96
CA ILE A 156 -4.65 7.63 13.69
C ILE A 156 -3.67 7.56 14.86
N ASN A 157 -4.13 7.71 16.10
CA ASN A 157 -3.29 7.64 17.28
C ASN A 157 -2.70 6.25 17.48
N ARG A 158 -3.46 5.19 17.21
CA ARG A 158 -2.97 3.81 17.24
C ARG A 158 -1.86 3.62 16.21
N ASP A 159 -2.08 4.07 14.97
CA ASP A 159 -1.10 3.94 13.90
C ASP A 159 0.17 4.75 14.19
N ALA A 160 0.03 5.96 14.75
CA ALA A 160 1.18 6.75 15.20
C ALA A 160 2.02 6.01 16.26
N LYS A 161 1.36 5.33 17.20
CA LYS A 161 2.03 4.50 18.19
C LYS A 161 2.75 3.30 17.56
N GLN A 162 2.09 2.62 16.62
CA GLN A 162 2.68 1.51 15.87
C GLN A 162 3.86 1.98 15.02
N ALA A 163 3.72 3.09 14.28
CA ALA A 163 4.79 3.68 13.49
C ALA A 163 6.02 3.98 14.34
N LYS A 164 5.83 4.59 15.51
CA LYS A 164 6.93 4.85 16.46
C LYS A 164 7.61 3.57 16.93
N GLN A 165 6.84 2.52 17.27
CA GLN A 165 7.38 1.22 17.68
C GLN A 165 8.16 0.54 16.56
N MET A 166 7.73 0.71 15.30
CA MET A 166 8.41 0.21 14.11
C MET A 166 9.55 1.14 13.62
N MET A 167 9.92 2.15 14.41
CA MET A 167 10.98 3.13 14.08
C MET A 167 10.74 3.89 12.76
N LEU A 168 9.49 4.09 12.38
CA LEU A 168 9.07 4.92 11.25
C LEU A 168 8.87 6.36 11.75
N THR A 169 9.90 7.20 11.59
CA THR A 169 9.91 8.61 12.03
C THR A 169 10.28 9.53 10.88
#